data_a487768fcd3cfc67e2948668ada9f4ba
#
_entry.id   a487768fcd3cfc67e2948668ada9f4ba
#
_cell.length_a   1.000
_cell.length_b   1.000
_cell.length_c   1.000
_cell.angle_alpha   90.00
_cell.angle_beta   90.00
_cell.angle_gamma   90.00
#
_symmetry.space_group_name_H-M   'P 1'
#
loop_
_entity.id
_entity.type
_entity.pdbx_description
1 polymer ?
#
loop_
_entity_poly.entity_id
_entity_poly.type
_entity_poly.pdbx_seq_one_letter_code
_entity_poly.pdbx_strand_id
1 'polypeptide(L)'
;MSPRKYGDAGQAFPIYITVVGSLLFLAFAYFAVGQAAVNRNGAQTAADAAALAAAQDRRDVLAGAWVQNLLDPNKWRDIFEGNDGAGGSSCGRAHQLAAQNDARVVNCTEGLLRITVEVETNKSVGDSIIPGTEERKSNAFATAVIDSRCDFKPPAADPGEKALPRLSCKGVDWDLKPDSPPEILPKPEDLFDVHLAD
;
A
#
# COMPACT_ATOMS: atom_id res chain seq x y z
N MET A 1 51.08 -46.31 -51.04
CA MET A 1 49.82 -45.62 -50.77
C MET A 1 49.86 -45.16 -49.31
N SER A 2 50.10 -43.87 -49.03
CA SER A 2 50.06 -43.29 -47.67
C SER A 2 48.64 -42.91 -47.27
N PRO A 3 48.20 -43.30 -46.06
CA PRO A 3 46.87 -42.90 -45.61
C PRO A 3 46.84 -41.37 -45.30
N ARG A 4 45.88 -40.62 -45.87
CA ARG A 4 45.61 -39.26 -45.54
C ARG A 4 45.15 -39.22 -44.09
N LYS A 5 45.92 -38.61 -43.19
CA LYS A 5 45.47 -38.20 -41.85
C LYS A 5 44.45 -37.08 -42.05
N TYR A 6 43.23 -37.40 -41.86
CA TYR A 6 42.19 -36.37 -41.64
C TYR A 6 42.53 -35.67 -40.32
N GLY A 7 42.99 -34.42 -40.37
CA GLY A 7 43.24 -33.62 -39.18
C GLY A 7 41.93 -33.06 -38.67
N ASP A 8 41.59 -33.33 -37.42
CA ASP A 8 40.40 -32.80 -36.68
C ASP A 8 40.55 -31.32 -36.28
N ALA A 9 41.40 -30.56 -36.98
CA ALA A 9 41.81 -29.22 -36.62
C ALA A 9 40.72 -28.12 -36.78
N GLY A 10 39.51 -28.45 -37.18
CA GLY A 10 38.45 -27.44 -37.44
C GLY A 10 37.15 -27.58 -36.65
N GLN A 11 36.98 -28.65 -35.87
CA GLN A 11 35.67 -28.94 -35.24
C GLN A 11 35.45 -28.26 -33.87
N ALA A 12 36.48 -27.82 -33.19
CA ALA A 12 36.38 -27.18 -31.90
C ALA A 12 35.77 -25.75 -31.98
N PHE A 13 36.04 -25.04 -33.07
CA PHE A 13 35.61 -23.64 -33.24
C PHE A 13 34.07 -23.49 -33.33
N PRO A 14 33.33 -24.26 -34.14
CA PRO A 14 31.88 -24.19 -34.18
C PRO A 14 31.23 -24.55 -32.82
N ILE A 15 31.76 -25.58 -32.14
CA ILE A 15 31.26 -25.99 -30.82
C ILE A 15 31.43 -24.87 -29.78
N TYR A 16 32.61 -24.24 -29.77
CA TYR A 16 32.88 -23.13 -28.86
C TYR A 16 31.95 -21.95 -29.11
N ILE A 17 31.73 -21.56 -30.38
CA ILE A 17 30.80 -20.45 -30.71
C ILE A 17 29.38 -20.77 -30.29
N THR A 18 28.89 -21.99 -30.52
CA THR A 18 27.53 -22.39 -30.13
C THR A 18 27.35 -22.39 -28.61
N VAL A 19 28.33 -22.88 -27.84
CA VAL A 19 28.29 -22.87 -26.39
C VAL A 19 28.29 -21.45 -25.86
N VAL A 20 29.22 -20.59 -26.32
CA VAL A 20 29.29 -19.19 -25.87
C VAL A 20 28.04 -18.42 -26.27
N GLY A 21 27.57 -18.61 -27.52
CA GLY A 21 26.34 -17.98 -27.99
C GLY A 21 25.10 -18.40 -27.17
N SER A 22 24.99 -19.67 -26.81
CA SER A 22 23.92 -20.19 -25.98
C SER A 22 23.96 -19.61 -24.55
N LEU A 23 25.14 -19.51 -23.94
CA LEU A 23 25.32 -18.93 -22.62
C LEU A 23 24.97 -17.42 -22.59
N LEU A 24 25.40 -16.67 -23.61
CA LEU A 24 25.06 -15.27 -23.76
C LEU A 24 23.54 -15.08 -23.94
N PHE A 25 22.91 -15.89 -24.78
CA PHE A 25 21.47 -15.87 -24.97
C PHE A 25 20.71 -16.12 -23.66
N LEU A 26 21.12 -17.13 -22.88
CA LEU A 26 20.52 -17.41 -21.58
C LEU A 26 20.74 -16.26 -20.60
N ALA A 27 21.91 -15.64 -20.58
CA ALA A 27 22.19 -14.47 -19.74
C ALA A 27 21.28 -13.28 -20.09
N PHE A 28 21.10 -12.98 -21.37
CA PHE A 28 20.19 -11.94 -21.84
C PHE A 28 18.72 -12.24 -21.51
N ALA A 29 18.27 -13.48 -21.71
CA ALA A 29 16.92 -13.91 -21.36
C ALA A 29 16.66 -13.75 -19.85
N TYR A 30 17.60 -14.15 -19.02
CA TYR A 30 17.52 -13.97 -17.56
C TYR A 30 17.45 -12.50 -17.16
N PHE A 31 18.27 -11.65 -17.78
CA PHE A 31 18.28 -10.22 -17.52
C PHE A 31 16.94 -9.54 -17.89
N ALA A 32 16.36 -9.91 -19.04
CA ALA A 32 15.07 -9.38 -19.47
C ALA A 32 13.93 -9.73 -18.49
N VAL A 33 13.89 -10.99 -18.01
CA VAL A 33 12.92 -11.43 -17.00
C VAL A 33 13.14 -10.68 -15.67
N GLY A 34 14.40 -10.49 -15.28
CA GLY A 34 14.74 -9.74 -14.06
C GLY A 34 14.25 -8.29 -14.10
N GLN A 35 14.42 -7.59 -15.21
CA GLN A 35 13.92 -6.22 -15.37
C GLN A 35 12.38 -6.14 -15.28
N ALA A 36 11.68 -7.06 -15.91
CA ALA A 36 10.21 -7.11 -15.83
C ALA A 36 9.73 -7.35 -14.39
N ALA A 37 10.42 -8.23 -13.65
CA ALA A 37 10.10 -8.48 -12.24
C ALA A 37 10.32 -7.24 -11.36
N VAL A 38 11.42 -6.53 -11.54
CA VAL A 38 11.73 -5.28 -10.80
C VAL A 38 10.66 -4.21 -11.05
N ASN A 39 10.24 -4.01 -12.30
CA ASN A 39 9.22 -3.03 -12.63
C ASN A 39 7.87 -3.38 -11.99
N ARG A 40 7.47 -4.66 -12.05
CA ARG A 40 6.23 -5.13 -11.41
C ARG A 40 6.27 -4.98 -9.89
N ASN A 41 7.38 -5.32 -9.25
CA ASN A 41 7.54 -5.14 -7.81
C ASN A 41 7.52 -3.66 -7.42
N GLY A 42 8.12 -2.79 -8.24
CA GLY A 42 8.05 -1.35 -8.06
C GLY A 42 6.62 -0.81 -8.11
N ALA A 43 5.80 -1.28 -9.07
CA ALA A 43 4.38 -0.93 -9.14
C ALA A 43 3.62 -1.36 -7.88
N GLN A 44 3.84 -2.60 -7.41
CA GLN A 44 3.18 -3.09 -6.20
C GLN A 44 3.60 -2.28 -4.96
N THR A 45 4.88 -2.02 -4.78
CA THR A 45 5.37 -1.19 -3.67
C THR A 45 4.75 0.21 -3.70
N ALA A 46 4.61 0.81 -4.88
CA ALA A 46 3.97 2.11 -5.04
C ALA A 46 2.46 2.07 -4.69
N ALA A 47 1.76 1.00 -5.09
CA ALA A 47 0.35 0.79 -4.75
C ALA A 47 0.15 0.63 -3.24
N ASP A 48 0.96 -0.22 -2.60
CA ASP A 48 0.92 -0.47 -1.16
C ASP A 48 1.19 0.82 -0.36
N ALA A 49 2.24 1.55 -0.72
CA ALA A 49 2.58 2.81 -0.09
C ALA A 49 1.47 3.87 -0.26
N ALA A 50 0.87 3.96 -1.46
CA ALA A 50 -0.19 4.91 -1.74
C ALA A 50 -1.48 4.58 -0.97
N ALA A 51 -1.89 3.30 -0.94
CA ALA A 51 -3.07 2.86 -0.21
C ALA A 51 -2.92 3.07 1.30
N LEU A 52 -1.77 2.67 1.88
CA LEU A 52 -1.48 2.88 3.31
C LEU A 52 -1.45 4.36 3.68
N ALA A 53 -0.85 5.21 2.85
CA ALA A 53 -0.79 6.64 3.12
C ALA A 53 -2.17 7.30 3.11
N ALA A 54 -3.03 6.93 2.16
CA ALA A 54 -4.40 7.41 2.13
C ALA A 54 -5.20 6.90 3.34
N ALA A 55 -5.05 5.63 3.72
CA ALA A 55 -5.73 5.07 4.88
C ALA A 55 -5.24 5.70 6.20
N GLN A 56 -3.96 6.02 6.33
CA GLN A 56 -3.43 6.76 7.49
C GLN A 56 -3.99 8.18 7.57
N ASP A 57 -4.08 8.87 6.45
CA ASP A 57 -4.70 10.20 6.39
C ASP A 57 -6.19 10.13 6.81
N ARG A 58 -6.93 9.14 6.29
CA ARG A 58 -8.32 8.89 6.68
C ARG A 58 -8.45 8.58 8.17
N ARG A 59 -7.58 7.74 8.72
CA ARG A 59 -7.49 7.44 10.15
C ARG A 59 -7.34 8.72 10.98
N ASP A 60 -6.45 9.61 10.57
CA ASP A 60 -6.17 10.85 11.28
C ASP A 60 -7.38 11.80 11.24
N VAL A 61 -8.11 11.83 10.12
CA VAL A 61 -9.38 12.55 10.00
C VAL A 61 -10.43 11.98 10.95
N LEU A 62 -10.60 10.65 11.01
CA LEU A 62 -11.54 9.99 11.92
C LEU A 62 -11.19 10.26 13.38
N ALA A 63 -9.92 10.17 13.75
CA ALA A 63 -9.45 10.47 15.09
C ALA A 63 -9.70 11.94 15.46
N GLY A 64 -9.46 12.86 14.53
CA GLY A 64 -9.78 14.28 14.70
C GLY A 64 -11.27 14.51 14.90
N ALA A 65 -12.12 13.86 14.12
CA ALA A 65 -13.58 13.91 14.27
C ALA A 65 -14.03 13.37 15.64
N TRP A 66 -13.41 12.27 16.12
CA TRP A 66 -13.68 11.74 17.44
C TRP A 66 -13.32 12.74 18.55
N VAL A 67 -12.16 13.37 18.49
CA VAL A 67 -11.75 14.41 19.46
C VAL A 67 -12.73 15.58 19.46
N GLN A 68 -13.17 16.05 18.28
CA GLN A 68 -14.15 17.14 18.16
C GLN A 68 -15.53 16.78 18.73
N ASN A 69 -15.88 15.49 18.72
CA ASN A 69 -17.14 14.98 19.25
C ASN A 69 -16.96 14.21 20.58
N LEU A 70 -15.88 14.48 21.31
CA LEU A 70 -15.56 13.81 22.58
C LEU A 70 -16.72 13.86 23.58
N LEU A 71 -17.42 15.00 23.65
CA LEU A 71 -18.54 15.24 24.56
C LEU A 71 -19.89 14.70 24.06
N ASP A 72 -19.93 14.07 22.89
CA ASP A 72 -21.13 13.45 22.31
C ASP A 72 -20.92 11.97 22.01
N PRO A 73 -20.98 11.09 23.02
CA PRO A 73 -20.72 9.66 22.84
C PRO A 73 -21.67 8.94 21.85
N ASN A 74 -22.81 9.57 21.51
CA ASN A 74 -23.74 8.99 20.53
C ASN A 74 -23.14 8.98 19.11
N LYS A 75 -22.24 9.91 18.81
CA LYS A 75 -21.53 9.98 17.52
C LYS A 75 -20.32 9.06 17.43
N TRP A 76 -19.80 8.57 18.55
CA TRP A 76 -18.59 7.76 18.55
C TRP A 76 -18.73 6.50 17.71
N ARG A 77 -19.89 5.85 17.78
CA ARG A 77 -20.16 4.64 16.98
C ARG A 77 -20.03 4.92 15.49
N ASP A 78 -20.69 5.97 15.01
CA ASP A 78 -20.66 6.35 13.60
C ASP A 78 -19.23 6.63 13.14
N ILE A 79 -18.45 7.34 13.97
CA ILE A 79 -17.05 7.67 13.69
C ILE A 79 -16.18 6.39 13.64
N PHE A 80 -16.35 5.47 14.57
CA PHE A 80 -15.63 4.19 14.58
C PHE A 80 -16.03 3.26 13.42
N GLU A 81 -17.22 3.45 12.86
CA GLU A 81 -17.70 2.80 11.64
C GLU A 81 -17.26 3.56 10.35
N GLY A 82 -16.46 4.61 10.49
CA GLY A 82 -15.91 5.38 9.38
C GLY A 82 -16.79 6.53 8.89
N ASN A 83 -17.87 6.85 9.61
CA ASN A 83 -18.80 7.91 9.24
C ASN A 83 -18.56 9.14 10.14
N ASP A 84 -17.66 10.00 9.73
CA ASP A 84 -17.25 11.21 10.46
C ASP A 84 -18.05 12.47 10.09
N GLY A 85 -18.90 12.36 9.06
CA GLY A 85 -19.63 13.51 8.51
C GLY A 85 -18.73 14.54 7.79
N ALA A 86 -17.42 14.28 7.68
CA ALA A 86 -16.47 15.15 7.00
C ALA A 86 -16.31 14.73 5.53
N GLY A 87 -16.44 15.69 4.63
CA GLY A 87 -16.36 15.48 3.18
C GLY A 87 -14.95 15.60 2.59
N GLY A 88 -13.90 15.23 3.32
CA GLY A 88 -12.52 15.28 2.83
C GLY A 88 -12.13 14.01 2.08
N SER A 89 -11.28 14.14 1.03
CA SER A 89 -10.72 13.00 0.31
C SER A 89 -9.26 12.76 0.70
N SER A 90 -8.95 11.54 1.13
CA SER A 90 -7.60 11.10 1.47
C SER A 90 -6.79 10.63 0.24
N CYS A 91 -7.41 10.59 -0.95
CA CYS A 91 -6.73 10.24 -2.20
C CYS A 91 -5.57 11.19 -2.55
N GLY A 92 -5.57 12.43 -2.03
CA GLY A 92 -4.46 13.35 -2.18
C GLY A 92 -3.13 12.79 -1.65
N ARG A 93 -3.18 12.06 -0.52
CA ARG A 93 -2.01 11.38 0.06
C ARG A 93 -1.57 10.20 -0.80
N ALA A 94 -2.51 9.44 -1.37
CA ALA A 94 -2.17 8.38 -2.32
C ALA A 94 -1.37 8.91 -3.51
N HIS A 95 -1.81 10.00 -4.14
CA HIS A 95 -1.09 10.65 -5.25
C HIS A 95 0.33 11.06 -4.86
N GLN A 96 0.49 11.64 -3.66
CA GLN A 96 1.80 12.05 -3.17
C GLN A 96 2.76 10.87 -3.01
N LEU A 97 2.30 9.78 -2.39
CA LEU A 97 3.16 8.62 -2.12
C LEU A 97 3.43 7.80 -3.39
N ALA A 98 2.46 7.67 -4.30
CA ALA A 98 2.70 7.07 -5.61
C ALA A 98 3.80 7.81 -6.38
N ALA A 99 3.74 9.16 -6.40
CA ALA A 99 4.74 9.97 -7.08
C ALA A 99 6.15 9.81 -6.47
N GLN A 100 6.26 9.67 -5.15
CA GLN A 100 7.52 9.40 -4.46
C GLN A 100 8.09 8.01 -4.77
N ASN A 101 7.26 7.08 -5.26
CA ASN A 101 7.64 5.73 -5.66
C ASN A 101 7.65 5.56 -7.20
N ASP A 102 7.94 6.63 -7.95
CA ASP A 102 8.04 6.61 -9.42
C ASP A 102 6.77 6.06 -10.12
N ALA A 103 5.59 6.30 -9.54
CA ALA A 103 4.31 5.88 -10.09
C ALA A 103 3.27 7.02 -10.06
N ARG A 104 2.18 6.83 -10.79
CA ARG A 104 1.02 7.72 -10.76
C ARG A 104 -0.23 6.95 -10.38
N VAL A 105 -1.12 7.55 -9.63
CA VAL A 105 -2.44 6.97 -9.33
C VAL A 105 -3.30 7.04 -10.59
N VAL A 106 -3.84 5.89 -10.98
CA VAL A 106 -4.80 5.74 -12.07
C VAL A 106 -6.22 5.81 -11.53
N ASN A 107 -6.45 5.14 -10.39
CA ASN A 107 -7.73 5.14 -9.71
C ASN A 107 -7.54 5.16 -8.19
N CYS A 108 -8.43 5.84 -7.47
CA CYS A 108 -8.47 5.84 -6.02
C CYS A 108 -9.94 5.82 -5.58
N THR A 109 -10.32 4.77 -4.88
CA THR A 109 -11.69 4.55 -4.41
C THR A 109 -11.70 4.53 -2.89
N GLU A 110 -12.45 5.45 -2.30
CA GLU A 110 -12.61 5.56 -0.86
C GLU A 110 -13.94 4.94 -0.41
N GLY A 111 -13.85 3.93 0.47
CA GLY A 111 -14.97 3.47 1.29
C GLY A 111 -14.88 4.06 2.70
N LEU A 112 -15.77 3.67 3.59
CA LEU A 112 -15.79 4.20 4.97
C LEU A 112 -14.50 3.89 5.73
N LEU A 113 -14.08 2.61 5.71
CA LEU A 113 -12.90 2.09 6.41
C LEU A 113 -11.96 1.31 5.47
N ARG A 114 -12.03 1.59 4.16
CA ARG A 114 -11.24 0.87 3.16
C ARG A 114 -10.91 1.81 2.01
N ILE A 115 -9.64 1.81 1.60
CA ILE A 115 -9.19 2.62 0.47
C ILE A 115 -8.46 1.71 -0.51
N THR A 116 -8.92 1.71 -1.77
CA THR A 116 -8.28 0.97 -2.86
C THR A 116 -7.64 1.94 -3.82
N VAL A 117 -6.37 1.73 -4.11
CA VAL A 117 -5.58 2.56 -5.02
C VAL A 117 -5.01 1.70 -6.13
N GLU A 118 -5.16 2.14 -7.36
CA GLU A 118 -4.52 1.59 -8.55
C GLU A 118 -3.46 2.58 -9.03
N VAL A 119 -2.26 2.07 -9.31
CA VAL A 119 -1.14 2.86 -9.80
C VAL A 119 -0.57 2.30 -11.08
N GLU A 120 0.07 3.17 -11.87
CA GLU A 120 0.88 2.82 -13.03
C GLU A 120 2.29 3.39 -12.85
N THR A 121 3.34 2.62 -13.16
CA THR A 121 4.72 3.11 -13.10
C THR A 121 4.96 4.24 -14.10
N ASN A 122 5.77 5.25 -13.71
CA ASN A 122 6.14 6.33 -14.61
C ASN A 122 7.13 5.85 -15.68
N LYS A 123 8.03 4.92 -15.30
CA LYS A 123 9.00 4.30 -16.20
C LYS A 123 8.41 3.02 -16.82
N SER A 124 8.71 2.79 -18.08
CA SER A 124 8.44 1.52 -18.74
C SER A 124 9.42 0.44 -18.26
N VAL A 125 9.22 -0.80 -18.70
CA VAL A 125 10.11 -1.94 -18.44
C VAL A 125 11.54 -1.70 -18.97
N GLY A 126 11.75 -0.66 -19.80
CA GLY A 126 13.02 -0.29 -20.39
C GLY A 126 13.23 -0.92 -21.78
N ASP A 127 14.44 -0.69 -22.34
CA ASP A 127 14.82 -1.24 -23.65
C ASP A 127 14.74 -2.76 -23.60
N SER A 128 13.66 -3.29 -24.12
CA SER A 128 13.42 -4.72 -24.23
C SER A 128 14.02 -5.24 -25.52
N ILE A 129 14.64 -6.43 -25.46
CA ILE A 129 15.11 -7.16 -26.65
C ILE A 129 13.92 -7.61 -27.53
N ILE A 130 12.69 -7.54 -26.99
CA ILE A 130 11.46 -7.90 -27.68
C ILE A 130 10.84 -6.62 -28.25
N PRO A 131 10.83 -6.41 -29.58
CA PRO A 131 10.25 -5.23 -30.19
C PRO A 131 8.78 -5.06 -29.81
N GLY A 132 8.38 -3.82 -29.46
CA GLY A 132 7.00 -3.46 -29.10
C GLY A 132 6.65 -3.63 -27.60
N THR A 133 7.63 -3.89 -26.73
CA THR A 133 7.44 -3.93 -25.29
C THR A 133 8.12 -2.78 -24.55
N GLU A 134 8.85 -1.93 -25.25
CA GLU A 134 9.67 -0.84 -24.69
C GLU A 134 8.85 0.19 -23.90
N GLU A 135 7.62 0.43 -24.31
CA GLU A 135 6.71 1.40 -23.68
C GLU A 135 5.78 0.77 -22.62
N ARG A 136 5.90 -0.53 -22.38
CA ARG A 136 5.04 -1.21 -21.40
C ARG A 136 5.32 -0.75 -19.99
N LYS A 137 4.31 -0.18 -19.35
CA LYS A 137 4.30 0.20 -17.94
C LYS A 137 3.63 -0.89 -17.11
N SER A 138 3.95 -0.97 -15.84
CA SER A 138 3.34 -1.91 -14.91
C SER A 138 2.24 -1.22 -14.12
N ASN A 139 1.11 -1.90 -14.00
CA ASN A 139 0.01 -1.51 -13.13
C ASN A 139 -0.04 -2.44 -11.93
N ALA A 140 -0.40 -1.87 -10.79
CA ALA A 140 -0.69 -2.62 -9.57
C ALA A 140 -1.80 -1.93 -8.80
N PHE A 141 -2.47 -2.69 -7.94
CA PHE A 141 -3.45 -2.15 -7.02
C PHE A 141 -3.19 -2.68 -5.62
N ALA A 142 -3.56 -1.89 -4.63
CA ALA A 142 -3.55 -2.27 -3.24
C ALA A 142 -4.79 -1.73 -2.53
N THR A 143 -5.21 -2.45 -1.52
CA THR A 143 -6.30 -2.03 -0.64
C THR A 143 -5.77 -1.95 0.79
N ALA A 144 -5.94 -0.80 1.42
CA ALA A 144 -5.71 -0.64 2.86
C ALA A 144 -7.03 -0.63 3.61
N VAL A 145 -7.01 -1.21 4.79
CA VAL A 145 -8.16 -1.32 5.71
C VAL A 145 -7.85 -0.56 6.99
N ILE A 146 -8.86 0.07 7.55
CA ILE A 146 -8.82 0.79 8.82
C ILE A 146 -9.72 0.04 9.78
N ASP A 147 -9.16 -0.56 10.81
CA ASP A 147 -9.92 -1.27 11.85
C ASP A 147 -10.02 -0.44 13.12
N SER A 148 -11.22 -0.33 13.66
CA SER A 148 -11.41 0.24 14.99
C SER A 148 -10.78 -0.68 16.04
N ARG A 149 -9.99 -0.09 16.93
CA ARG A 149 -9.34 -0.80 18.05
C ARG A 149 -10.07 -0.64 19.37
N CYS A 150 -11.13 0.14 19.39
CA CYS A 150 -11.78 0.58 20.61
C CYS A 150 -13.22 0.11 20.72
N ASP A 151 -13.58 -0.27 21.93
CA ASP A 151 -14.93 -0.58 22.35
C ASP A 151 -15.37 0.37 23.46
N PHE A 152 -16.64 0.72 23.48
CA PHE A 152 -17.26 1.51 24.54
C PHE A 152 -18.71 1.09 24.74
N LYS A 153 -19.21 1.32 25.95
CA LYS A 153 -20.64 1.14 26.23
C LYS A 153 -21.31 2.50 26.11
N PRO A 154 -22.33 2.64 25.23
CA PRO A 154 -23.12 3.87 25.17
C PRO A 154 -23.63 4.25 26.56
N PRO A 155 -23.73 5.57 26.87
CA PRO A 155 -24.31 5.99 28.13
C PRO A 155 -25.74 5.46 28.27
N ALA A 156 -26.10 5.08 29.50
CA ALA A 156 -27.50 4.73 29.80
C ALA A 156 -28.39 5.96 29.54
N ALA A 157 -29.63 5.70 29.14
CA ALA A 157 -30.58 6.76 28.74
C ALA A 157 -30.99 7.73 29.88
N ASP A 158 -30.32 7.68 31.03
CA ASP A 158 -30.61 8.55 32.18
C ASP A 158 -29.71 9.79 32.16
N PRO A 159 -30.29 11.02 31.97
CA PRO A 159 -29.50 12.25 31.75
C PRO A 159 -28.82 12.80 33.01
N GLY A 160 -28.72 12.02 34.09
CA GLY A 160 -28.22 12.51 35.39
C GLY A 160 -26.71 12.57 35.55
N GLU A 161 -25.92 11.83 34.80
CA GLU A 161 -24.47 11.82 34.88
C GLU A 161 -23.82 12.27 33.57
N LYS A 162 -23.14 13.41 33.61
CA LYS A 162 -22.26 13.92 32.53
C LYS A 162 -20.95 13.15 32.43
N ALA A 163 -20.92 11.89 32.88
CA ALA A 163 -19.74 11.05 32.80
C ALA A 163 -19.60 10.51 31.37
N LEU A 164 -18.44 10.73 30.76
CA LEU A 164 -18.11 10.11 29.48
C LEU A 164 -17.98 8.57 29.65
N PRO A 165 -18.39 7.78 28.67
CA PRO A 165 -18.20 6.34 28.74
C PRO A 165 -16.71 6.00 28.76
N ARG A 166 -16.35 4.92 29.48
CA ARG A 166 -15.01 4.37 29.44
C ARG A 166 -14.74 3.84 28.03
N LEU A 167 -13.62 4.22 27.45
CA LEU A 167 -13.14 3.73 26.18
C LEU A 167 -12.07 2.67 26.43
N SER A 168 -12.23 1.47 25.88
CA SER A 168 -11.26 0.39 25.96
C SER A 168 -10.67 0.12 24.58
N CYS A 169 -9.37 0.35 24.40
CA CYS A 169 -8.68 0.20 23.13
C CYS A 169 -7.57 -0.85 23.27
N LYS A 170 -7.72 -2.03 22.67
CA LYS A 170 -6.76 -3.16 22.75
C LYS A 170 -6.31 -3.49 24.20
N GLY A 171 -7.24 -3.43 25.15
CA GLY A 171 -6.95 -3.76 26.55
C GLY A 171 -6.35 -2.62 27.38
N VAL A 172 -6.23 -1.43 26.79
CA VAL A 172 -5.92 -0.20 27.52
C VAL A 172 -7.22 0.56 27.75
N ASP A 173 -7.53 0.84 29.01
CA ASP A 173 -8.73 1.59 29.41
C ASP A 173 -8.42 3.07 29.56
N TRP A 174 -9.26 3.88 28.94
CA TRP A 174 -9.17 5.34 28.97
C TRP A 174 -10.36 5.90 29.77
N ASP A 175 -10.07 6.48 30.95
CA ASP A 175 -11.06 7.21 31.75
C ASP A 175 -11.10 8.66 31.28
N LEU A 176 -12.01 8.94 30.33
CA LEU A 176 -12.15 10.25 29.70
C LEU A 176 -12.93 11.21 30.58
N LYS A 177 -12.46 12.45 30.66
CA LYS A 177 -13.15 13.54 31.34
C LYS A 177 -13.42 14.70 30.38
N PRO A 178 -14.50 15.46 30.57
CA PRO A 178 -14.84 16.57 29.67
C PRO A 178 -13.74 17.63 29.52
N ASP A 179 -12.87 17.74 30.52
CA ASP A 179 -11.77 18.70 30.63
C ASP A 179 -10.40 18.06 30.42
N SER A 180 -10.36 16.83 29.90
CA SER A 180 -9.10 16.14 29.63
C SER A 180 -8.27 16.91 28.63
N PRO A 181 -7.00 17.24 28.96
CA PRO A 181 -6.13 17.90 28.00
C PRO A 181 -5.80 16.96 26.81
N PRO A 182 -5.60 17.51 25.61
CA PRO A 182 -5.38 16.72 24.38
C PRO A 182 -4.20 15.72 24.49
N GLU A 183 -3.20 16.01 25.30
CA GLU A 183 -1.99 15.20 25.47
C GLU A 183 -2.25 13.84 26.14
N ILE A 184 -3.35 13.72 26.88
CA ILE A 184 -3.74 12.47 27.56
C ILE A 184 -4.84 11.71 26.82
N LEU A 185 -5.33 12.23 25.70
CA LEU A 185 -6.29 11.51 24.86
C LEU A 185 -5.59 10.42 24.04
N PRO A 186 -6.30 9.34 23.68
CA PRO A 186 -5.76 8.35 22.75
C PRO A 186 -5.37 8.99 21.42
N LYS A 187 -4.23 8.58 20.90
CA LYS A 187 -3.74 9.02 19.61
C LYS A 187 -4.46 8.27 18.47
N PRO A 188 -4.36 8.73 17.21
CA PRO A 188 -4.99 8.05 16.07
C PRO A 188 -4.65 6.56 15.99
N GLU A 189 -3.40 6.19 16.25
CA GLU A 189 -2.91 4.81 16.26
C GLU A 189 -3.42 3.96 17.44
N ASP A 190 -3.88 4.59 18.51
CA ASP A 190 -4.54 3.90 19.62
C ASP A 190 -6.00 3.59 19.29
N LEU A 191 -6.66 4.48 18.53
CA LEU A 191 -8.07 4.39 18.14
C LEU A 191 -8.29 3.44 16.96
N PHE A 192 -7.39 3.47 15.97
CA PHE A 192 -7.53 2.72 14.72
C PHE A 192 -6.22 2.06 14.30
N ASP A 193 -6.33 0.88 13.75
CA ASP A 193 -5.26 0.17 13.05
C ASP A 193 -5.36 0.39 11.54
N VAL A 194 -4.22 0.43 10.86
CA VAL A 194 -4.16 0.54 9.39
C VAL A 194 -3.23 -0.53 8.86
N HIS A 195 -3.73 -1.36 7.96
CA HIS A 195 -2.95 -2.42 7.33
C HIS A 195 -3.42 -2.67 5.88
N LEU A 196 -2.61 -3.37 5.11
CA LEU A 196 -3.03 -3.85 3.80
C LEU A 196 -4.01 -5.01 3.96
N ALA A 197 -5.01 -5.06 3.08
CA ALA A 197 -5.87 -6.24 2.97
C ALA A 197 -5.07 -7.40 2.38
N ASP A 198 -5.28 -8.61 2.90
CA ASP A 198 -4.71 -9.87 2.40
C ASP A 198 -5.25 -10.24 1.01
#